data_216d82e4d31394ea2eaa384786059502
#
_entry.id   216d82e4d31394ea2eaa384786059502
#
_cell.length_a   1.000
_cell.length_b   1.000
_cell.length_c   1.000
_cell.angle_alpha   90.00
_cell.angle_beta   90.00
_cell.angle_gamma   90.00
#
_symmetry.space_group_name_H-M   'P 1'
#
loop_
_entity.id
_entity.type
_entity.pdbx_description
1 polymer ?
#
loop_
_entity_poly.entity_id
_entity_poly.type
_entity_poly.pdbx_seq_one_letter_code
_entity_poly.pdbx_strand_id
1 'polypeptide(L)'
;MALKNSFHNRFQESCQSLDPLSIDIVQVNVGLKCNKECSHCHLEAGPDRTEIITKKTMENVESLISHVKPELVDITGGAPELNPDIKKFIKNLHDKGYNIQVRTNLTVLLDYEDFIKFYADNNVKLVASLPCYEAAEVDSVRGEGTFNDSIKALKKLNEAGYGKKPSLKLDLVFNPEGAFLPPPQGSLEETYHKKLKEDFDIGFNNLIAIANMPIGRFSQHLRSHNEFDEYMSLLKETYNPDTLIGLMCRHQINIAWDGTVYDCDFNLAMNLPMKIATTNINDSDFKIEEILERNIVIGKHCFGCTAGQGSSCGGALTES
;
A
#
# COMPACT_ATOMS: atom_id res chain seq x y z
N MET A 1 -16.46 -0.68 -30.57
CA MET A 1 -15.61 -1.88 -30.36
C MET A 1 -14.76 -1.63 -29.13
N ALA A 2 -15.05 -2.31 -28.02
CA ALA A 2 -14.23 -2.21 -26.82
C ALA A 2 -12.84 -2.74 -27.16
N LEU A 3 -11.81 -1.91 -26.99
CA LEU A 3 -10.41 -2.33 -26.98
C LEU A 3 -10.29 -3.41 -25.88
N LYS A 4 -10.20 -4.69 -26.28
CA LYS A 4 -9.96 -5.78 -25.36
C LYS A 4 -8.75 -5.40 -24.53
N ASN A 5 -8.90 -5.35 -23.21
CA ASN A 5 -7.84 -5.02 -22.27
C ASN A 5 -6.67 -5.97 -22.53
N SER A 6 -5.51 -5.44 -22.86
CA SER A 6 -4.34 -6.26 -23.22
C SER A 6 -3.91 -7.19 -22.05
N PHE A 7 -4.15 -6.79 -20.79
CA PHE A 7 -3.93 -7.64 -19.62
C PHE A 7 -4.87 -8.84 -19.62
N HIS A 8 -6.16 -8.63 -19.92
CA HIS A 8 -7.13 -9.73 -20.00
C HIS A 8 -6.72 -10.80 -21.02
N ASN A 9 -6.20 -10.40 -22.18
CA ASN A 9 -5.73 -11.35 -23.18
C ASN A 9 -4.52 -12.17 -22.68
N ARG A 10 -3.51 -11.49 -22.08
CA ARG A 10 -2.34 -12.16 -21.50
C ARG A 10 -2.70 -13.12 -20.38
N PHE A 11 -3.62 -12.70 -19.53
CA PHE A 11 -4.15 -13.51 -18.44
C PHE A 11 -4.86 -14.76 -18.96
N GLN A 12 -5.70 -14.65 -20.01
CA GLN A 12 -6.35 -15.80 -20.63
C GLN A 12 -5.35 -16.79 -21.26
N GLU A 13 -4.27 -16.29 -21.85
CA GLU A 13 -3.21 -17.13 -22.43
C GLU A 13 -2.46 -17.95 -21.36
N SER A 14 -2.40 -17.47 -20.10
CA SER A 14 -1.74 -18.17 -19.00
C SER A 14 -2.47 -19.41 -18.50
N CYS A 15 -3.73 -19.62 -18.90
CA CYS A 15 -4.61 -20.70 -18.41
C CYS A 15 -4.75 -20.77 -16.88
N GLN A 16 -4.48 -19.67 -16.17
CA GLN A 16 -4.62 -19.57 -14.72
C GLN A 16 -5.94 -18.89 -14.35
N SER A 17 -6.36 -19.06 -13.09
CA SER A 17 -7.53 -18.40 -12.54
C SER A 17 -7.09 -17.19 -11.70
N LEU A 18 -7.88 -16.14 -11.74
CA LEU A 18 -7.79 -14.96 -10.87
C LEU A 18 -8.99 -14.90 -9.91
N ASP A 19 -9.52 -16.06 -9.55
CA ASP A 19 -10.64 -16.13 -8.62
C ASP A 19 -10.24 -15.60 -7.24
N PRO A 20 -11.13 -14.88 -6.58
CA PRO A 20 -10.92 -14.47 -5.20
C PRO A 20 -10.79 -15.72 -4.31
N LEU A 21 -9.95 -15.63 -3.30
CA LEU A 21 -9.77 -16.62 -2.26
C LEU A 21 -10.38 -16.12 -0.94
N SER A 22 -9.85 -16.57 0.19
CA SER A 22 -10.19 -16.02 1.51
C SER A 22 -9.86 -14.51 1.58
N ILE A 23 -10.56 -13.76 2.42
CA ILE A 23 -10.20 -12.38 2.70
C ILE A 23 -9.31 -12.38 3.95
N ASP A 24 -8.01 -12.51 3.72
CA ASP A 24 -7.01 -12.55 4.78
C ASP A 24 -6.64 -11.14 5.24
N ILE A 25 -6.81 -10.15 4.36
CA ILE A 25 -6.47 -8.76 4.62
C ILE A 25 -7.65 -7.85 4.30
N VAL A 26 -8.02 -7.01 5.26
CA VAL A 26 -8.88 -5.85 5.01
C VAL A 26 -8.00 -4.60 5.06
N GLN A 27 -7.78 -4.01 3.89
CA GLN A 27 -7.05 -2.76 3.78
C GLN A 27 -8.05 -1.59 3.87
N VAL A 28 -7.76 -0.63 4.75
CA VAL A 28 -8.62 0.54 4.99
C VAL A 28 -7.87 1.80 4.61
N ASN A 29 -8.31 2.44 3.54
CA ASN A 29 -7.81 3.74 3.11
C ASN A 29 -8.54 4.84 3.87
N VAL A 30 -7.86 5.47 4.84
CA VAL A 30 -8.48 6.41 5.77
C VAL A 30 -8.60 7.84 5.24
N GLY A 31 -8.19 8.08 4.00
CA GLY A 31 -8.34 9.36 3.31
C GLY A 31 -7.15 9.74 2.45
N LEU A 32 -7.21 10.95 1.89
CA LEU A 32 -6.18 11.47 0.98
C LEU A 32 -5.38 12.62 1.59
N LYS A 33 -5.72 13.05 2.82
CA LYS A 33 -4.95 14.09 3.52
C LYS A 33 -3.57 13.56 3.90
N CYS A 34 -2.53 14.28 3.50
CA CYS A 34 -1.13 13.91 3.74
C CYS A 34 -0.30 15.19 3.94
N ASN A 35 0.75 15.14 4.77
CA ASN A 35 1.71 16.22 4.90
C ASN A 35 2.77 16.25 3.78
N LYS A 36 2.69 15.32 2.82
CA LYS A 36 3.59 15.20 1.65
C LYS A 36 2.81 15.14 0.34
N GLU A 37 3.46 15.56 -0.75
CA GLU A 37 2.93 15.52 -2.11
C GLU A 37 3.90 14.81 -3.06
N CYS A 38 4.14 13.51 -2.80
CA CYS A 38 5.13 12.71 -3.51
C CYS A 38 4.77 12.52 -4.99
N SER A 39 5.77 12.61 -5.89
CA SER A 39 5.59 12.49 -7.35
C SER A 39 5.11 11.08 -7.80
N HIS A 40 5.44 10.03 -7.04
CA HIS A 40 5.03 8.66 -7.32
C HIS A 40 3.70 8.25 -6.65
N CYS A 41 3.03 9.17 -5.94
CA CYS A 41 1.81 8.83 -5.19
C CYS A 41 0.66 8.46 -6.14
N HIS A 42 0.26 7.18 -6.10
CA HIS A 42 -0.84 6.66 -6.91
C HIS A 42 -2.23 7.17 -6.45
N LEU A 43 -2.36 7.53 -5.17
CA LEU A 43 -3.60 8.07 -4.60
C LEU A 43 -3.74 9.59 -4.80
N GLU A 44 -2.69 10.28 -5.23
CA GLU A 44 -2.64 11.74 -5.32
C GLU A 44 -2.99 12.44 -3.99
N ALA A 45 -2.56 11.81 -2.88
CA ALA A 45 -2.69 12.37 -1.54
C ALA A 45 -1.83 13.63 -1.37
N GLY A 46 -2.25 14.55 -0.51
CA GLY A 46 -1.52 15.81 -0.33
C GLY A 46 -2.06 16.67 0.80
N PRO A 47 -1.36 17.80 1.10
CA PRO A 47 -1.73 18.70 2.19
C PRO A 47 -3.09 19.39 2.00
N ASP A 48 -3.45 19.69 0.76
CA ASP A 48 -4.68 20.39 0.41
C ASP A 48 -5.89 19.45 0.29
N ARG A 49 -5.69 18.13 0.44
CA ARG A 49 -6.77 17.15 0.40
C ARG A 49 -7.56 17.16 1.73
N THR A 50 -8.85 16.99 1.61
CA THR A 50 -9.80 17.05 2.74
C THR A 50 -10.51 15.74 3.02
N GLU A 51 -10.34 14.77 2.14
CA GLU A 51 -10.96 13.44 2.25
C GLU A 51 -10.37 12.70 3.46
N ILE A 52 -11.23 12.42 4.42
CA ILE A 52 -10.94 11.69 5.66
C ILE A 52 -12.11 10.77 5.97
N ILE A 53 -11.84 9.52 6.31
CA ILE A 53 -12.85 8.56 6.76
C ILE A 53 -13.57 9.08 8.01
N THR A 54 -14.90 8.98 8.00
CA THR A 54 -15.73 9.42 9.13
C THR A 54 -15.83 8.35 10.22
N LYS A 55 -16.19 8.77 11.45
CA LYS A 55 -16.50 7.83 12.55
C LYS A 55 -17.54 6.80 12.15
N LYS A 56 -18.59 7.22 11.45
CA LYS A 56 -19.66 6.32 11.01
C LYS A 56 -19.14 5.27 10.04
N THR A 57 -18.32 5.67 9.08
CA THR A 57 -17.69 4.72 8.15
C THR A 57 -16.73 3.78 8.87
N MET A 58 -15.94 4.27 9.87
CA MET A 58 -15.10 3.42 10.71
C MET A 58 -15.92 2.35 11.47
N GLU A 59 -17.08 2.71 12.03
CA GLU A 59 -17.98 1.77 12.69
C GLU A 59 -18.49 0.68 11.72
N ASN A 60 -18.83 1.06 10.50
CA ASN A 60 -19.26 0.11 9.47
C ASN A 60 -18.07 -0.80 9.02
N VAL A 61 -16.85 -0.25 8.92
CA VAL A 61 -15.62 -1.03 8.68
C VAL A 61 -15.40 -2.05 9.81
N GLU A 62 -15.53 -1.63 11.08
CA GLU A 62 -15.40 -2.55 12.24
C GLU A 62 -16.46 -3.66 12.21
N SER A 63 -17.69 -3.35 11.76
CA SER A 63 -18.75 -4.33 11.56
C SER A 63 -18.37 -5.35 10.48
N LEU A 64 -17.90 -4.88 9.32
CA LEU A 64 -17.45 -5.72 8.22
C LEU A 64 -16.28 -6.62 8.67
N ILE A 65 -15.26 -6.07 9.31
CA ILE A 65 -14.11 -6.81 9.85
C ILE A 65 -14.57 -7.92 10.82
N SER A 66 -15.58 -7.65 11.64
CA SER A 66 -16.13 -8.63 12.59
C SER A 66 -16.79 -9.82 11.91
N HIS A 67 -17.33 -9.64 10.70
CA HIS A 67 -17.92 -10.72 9.87
C HIS A 67 -16.86 -11.49 9.08
N VAL A 68 -15.96 -10.76 8.41
CA VAL A 68 -14.92 -11.32 7.55
C VAL A 68 -13.83 -12.01 8.37
N LYS A 69 -13.49 -11.47 9.54
CA LYS A 69 -12.42 -11.95 10.46
C LYS A 69 -11.07 -12.11 9.76
N PRO A 70 -10.54 -11.05 9.15
CA PRO A 70 -9.27 -11.11 8.47
C PRO A 70 -8.12 -11.41 9.44
N GLU A 71 -7.03 -11.95 8.93
CA GLU A 71 -5.78 -12.11 9.68
C GLU A 71 -5.10 -10.77 9.98
N LEU A 72 -5.27 -9.79 9.09
CA LEU A 72 -4.63 -8.49 9.15
C LEU A 72 -5.59 -7.36 8.74
N VAL A 73 -5.59 -6.28 9.53
CA VAL A 73 -6.16 -4.99 9.13
C VAL A 73 -5.03 -4.05 8.76
N ASP A 74 -4.94 -3.66 7.47
CA ASP A 74 -3.88 -2.82 6.91
C ASP A 74 -4.40 -1.39 6.71
N ILE A 75 -3.99 -0.46 7.55
CA ILE A 75 -4.45 0.93 7.53
C ILE A 75 -3.50 1.76 6.66
N THR A 76 -4.05 2.40 5.65
CA THR A 76 -3.32 3.16 4.64
C THR A 76 -4.06 4.46 4.28
N GLY A 77 -3.60 5.14 3.24
CA GLY A 77 -4.20 6.37 2.72
C GLY A 77 -3.16 7.44 2.44
N GLY A 78 -3.46 8.68 2.79
CA GLY A 78 -2.49 9.77 2.80
C GLY A 78 -1.50 9.61 3.96
N ALA A 79 -1.77 10.28 5.09
CA ALA A 79 -1.08 10.02 6.36
C ALA A 79 -2.15 9.69 7.40
N PRO A 80 -2.28 8.41 7.83
CA PRO A 80 -3.31 7.99 8.79
C PRO A 80 -3.29 8.81 10.08
N GLU A 81 -2.12 9.24 10.51
CA GLU A 81 -1.89 10.03 11.72
C GLU A 81 -2.60 11.39 11.71
N LEU A 82 -2.95 11.91 10.54
CA LEU A 82 -3.70 13.17 10.41
C LEU A 82 -5.21 13.02 10.61
N ASN A 83 -5.72 11.80 10.73
CA ASN A 83 -7.12 11.56 11.05
C ASN A 83 -7.31 11.65 12.59
N PRO A 84 -8.17 12.54 13.09
CA PRO A 84 -8.33 12.77 14.54
C PRO A 84 -8.91 11.56 15.28
N ASP A 85 -9.59 10.65 14.60
CA ASP A 85 -10.27 9.50 15.21
C ASP A 85 -9.47 8.20 15.05
N ILE A 86 -8.31 8.23 14.37
CA ILE A 86 -7.56 7.02 14.00
C ILE A 86 -7.07 6.24 15.22
N LYS A 87 -6.63 6.91 16.28
CA LYS A 87 -6.20 6.22 17.51
C LYS A 87 -7.33 5.42 18.14
N LYS A 88 -8.56 5.97 18.16
CA LYS A 88 -9.72 5.27 18.68
C LYS A 88 -10.06 4.06 17.82
N PHE A 89 -10.03 4.20 16.50
CA PHE A 89 -10.27 3.12 15.55
C PHE A 89 -9.25 1.97 15.72
N ILE A 90 -7.96 2.28 15.76
CA ILE A 90 -6.89 1.30 15.99
C ILE A 90 -7.07 0.61 17.36
N LYS A 91 -7.35 1.37 18.41
CA LYS A 91 -7.55 0.82 19.75
C LYS A 91 -8.74 -0.14 19.80
N ASN A 92 -9.86 0.20 19.16
CA ASN A 92 -11.05 -0.67 19.10
C ASN A 92 -10.71 -2.00 18.39
N LEU A 93 -9.97 -1.97 17.29
CA LEU A 93 -9.56 -3.17 16.57
C LEU A 93 -8.57 -4.02 17.39
N HIS A 94 -7.59 -3.38 18.04
CA HIS A 94 -6.64 -4.05 18.93
C HIS A 94 -7.35 -4.77 20.09
N ASP A 95 -8.29 -4.10 20.74
CA ASP A 95 -9.03 -4.65 21.90
C ASP A 95 -9.95 -5.83 21.48
N LYS A 96 -10.32 -5.91 20.21
CA LYS A 96 -11.02 -7.05 19.62
C LYS A 96 -10.08 -8.19 19.18
N GLY A 97 -8.76 -8.01 19.33
CA GLY A 97 -7.74 -9.02 19.04
C GLY A 97 -7.27 -9.12 17.59
N TYR A 98 -7.54 -8.11 16.76
CA TYR A 98 -7.04 -8.09 15.38
C TYR A 98 -5.57 -7.68 15.31
N ASN A 99 -4.82 -8.29 14.38
CA ASN A 99 -3.51 -7.81 13.99
C ASN A 99 -3.67 -6.54 13.15
N ILE A 100 -2.90 -5.51 13.48
CA ILE A 100 -3.01 -4.20 12.82
C ILE A 100 -1.66 -3.82 12.22
N GLN A 101 -1.69 -3.37 10.99
CA GLN A 101 -0.59 -2.75 10.28
C GLN A 101 -0.96 -1.31 9.92
N VAL A 102 -0.02 -0.39 10.02
CA VAL A 102 -0.20 0.99 9.57
C VAL A 102 0.92 1.33 8.58
N ARG A 103 0.53 1.90 7.44
CA ARG A 103 1.46 2.44 6.43
C ARG A 103 1.70 3.91 6.73
N THR A 104 2.94 4.24 7.12
CA THR A 104 3.34 5.61 7.49
C THR A 104 4.36 6.18 6.52
N ASN A 105 4.28 7.49 6.30
CA ASN A 105 5.27 8.22 5.51
C ASN A 105 6.51 8.64 6.33
N LEU A 106 6.57 8.25 7.60
CA LEU A 106 7.61 8.58 8.58
C LEU A 106 7.62 10.04 9.04
N THR A 107 7.64 11.00 8.11
CA THR A 107 7.83 12.42 8.47
C THR A 107 6.73 12.97 9.36
N VAL A 108 5.50 12.49 9.22
CA VAL A 108 4.36 12.87 10.06
C VAL A 108 4.59 12.52 11.54
N LEU A 109 5.38 11.49 11.84
CA LEU A 109 5.67 11.06 13.20
C LEU A 109 6.56 12.05 13.97
N LEU A 110 7.21 12.99 13.29
CA LEU A 110 7.99 14.04 13.95
C LEU A 110 7.11 15.15 14.51
N ASP A 111 5.95 15.39 13.87
CA ASP A 111 4.95 16.35 14.34
C ASP A 111 3.98 15.74 15.35
N TYR A 112 3.83 14.42 15.32
CA TYR A 112 2.89 13.63 16.11
C TYR A 112 3.62 12.48 16.85
N GLU A 113 4.66 12.82 17.62
CA GLU A 113 5.56 11.84 18.29
C GLU A 113 4.82 10.88 19.24
N ASP A 114 3.69 11.29 19.78
CA ASP A 114 2.85 10.47 20.65
C ASP A 114 2.27 9.23 19.95
N PHE A 115 2.23 9.22 18.59
CA PHE A 115 1.88 8.03 17.83
C PHE A 115 2.92 6.92 17.96
N ILE A 116 4.20 7.23 18.10
CA ILE A 116 5.25 6.20 18.25
C ILE A 116 4.97 5.34 19.47
N LYS A 117 4.71 6.00 20.60
CA LYS A 117 4.33 5.29 21.83
C LYS A 117 2.98 4.57 21.69
N PHE A 118 1.99 5.23 21.10
CA PHE A 118 0.67 4.64 20.90
C PHE A 118 0.73 3.37 20.05
N TYR A 119 1.46 3.38 18.95
CA TYR A 119 1.65 2.21 18.09
C TYR A 119 2.38 1.08 18.84
N ALA A 120 3.42 1.40 19.61
CA ALA A 120 4.15 0.41 20.39
C ALA A 120 3.28 -0.24 21.47
N ASP A 121 2.50 0.55 22.21
CA ASP A 121 1.60 0.07 23.26
C ASP A 121 0.48 -0.85 22.74
N ASN A 122 0.11 -0.71 21.45
CA ASN A 122 -0.92 -1.51 20.79
C ASN A 122 -0.34 -2.57 19.80
N ASN A 123 0.97 -2.85 19.86
CA ASN A 123 1.67 -3.81 19.00
C ASN A 123 1.35 -3.65 17.50
N VAL A 124 1.17 -2.41 17.04
CA VAL A 124 0.88 -2.10 15.64
C VAL A 124 2.13 -2.37 14.81
N LYS A 125 2.02 -3.20 13.77
CA LYS A 125 3.09 -3.35 12.76
C LYS A 125 3.17 -2.09 11.90
N LEU A 126 4.40 -1.59 11.65
CA LEU A 126 4.61 -0.44 10.78
C LEU A 126 5.22 -0.84 9.45
N VAL A 127 4.67 -0.27 8.38
CA VAL A 127 5.22 -0.32 7.02
C VAL A 127 5.55 1.12 6.63
N ALA A 128 6.84 1.43 6.56
CA ALA A 128 7.32 2.80 6.46
C ALA A 128 7.92 3.10 5.08
N SER A 129 7.50 4.20 4.47
CA SER A 129 7.97 4.61 3.16
C SER A 129 9.39 5.20 3.23
N LEU A 130 10.38 4.45 2.75
CA LEU A 130 11.74 4.92 2.50
C LEU A 130 12.19 4.43 1.12
N PRO A 131 11.84 5.15 0.04
CA PRO A 131 11.99 4.67 -1.33
C PRO A 131 13.44 4.46 -1.77
N CYS A 132 14.41 5.05 -1.08
CA CYS A 132 15.83 4.80 -1.25
C CYS A 132 16.60 5.02 0.07
N TYR A 133 17.81 4.49 0.17
CA TYR A 133 18.75 4.77 1.25
C TYR A 133 19.65 5.99 0.96
N GLU A 134 19.48 6.65 -0.17
CA GLU A 134 20.21 7.85 -0.58
C GLU A 134 19.31 9.10 -0.53
N ALA A 135 19.84 10.20 0.06
CA ALA A 135 19.06 11.40 0.29
C ALA A 135 18.56 12.05 -1.01
N ALA A 136 19.40 12.10 -2.05
CA ALA A 136 19.05 12.75 -3.31
C ALA A 136 17.85 12.08 -3.98
N GLU A 137 17.80 10.74 -3.98
CA GLU A 137 16.71 9.99 -4.59
C GLU A 137 15.41 10.12 -3.79
N VAL A 138 15.46 10.07 -2.46
CA VAL A 138 14.27 10.26 -1.62
C VAL A 138 13.71 11.68 -1.78
N ASP A 139 14.57 12.67 -1.73
CA ASP A 139 14.17 14.07 -1.78
C ASP A 139 13.62 14.46 -3.17
N SER A 140 14.14 13.86 -4.26
CA SER A 140 13.64 14.08 -5.63
C SER A 140 12.16 13.67 -5.80
N VAL A 141 11.75 12.56 -5.16
CA VAL A 141 10.38 12.03 -5.31
C VAL A 141 9.43 12.45 -4.18
N ARG A 142 9.95 12.83 -3.00
CA ARG A 142 9.13 13.12 -1.81
C ARG A 142 9.25 14.56 -1.30
N GLY A 143 10.14 15.36 -1.88
CA GLY A 143 10.41 16.72 -1.49
C GLY A 143 11.63 16.88 -0.58
N GLU A 144 12.28 18.02 -0.68
CA GLU A 144 13.53 18.37 0.00
C GLU A 144 13.44 18.11 1.53
N GLY A 145 14.50 17.56 2.09
CA GLY A 145 14.65 17.26 3.52
C GLY A 145 13.89 16.02 4.00
N THR A 146 13.09 15.38 3.14
CA THR A 146 12.29 14.21 3.52
C THR A 146 13.15 13.03 3.96
N PHE A 147 14.32 12.83 3.34
CA PHE A 147 15.25 11.79 3.76
C PHE A 147 15.70 11.98 5.21
N ASN A 148 16.23 13.16 5.53
CA ASN A 148 16.73 13.46 6.87
C ASN A 148 15.64 13.32 7.95
N ASP A 149 14.42 13.75 7.65
CA ASP A 149 13.28 13.60 8.56
C ASP A 149 12.86 12.13 8.70
N SER A 150 12.90 11.36 7.60
CA SER A 150 12.65 9.91 7.66
C SER A 150 13.68 9.18 8.54
N ILE A 151 14.97 9.52 8.43
CA ILE A 151 16.04 8.97 9.27
C ILE A 151 15.82 9.31 10.75
N LYS A 152 15.44 10.57 11.08
CA LYS A 152 15.10 10.96 12.46
C LYS A 152 13.93 10.14 13.01
N ALA A 153 12.86 9.99 12.22
CA ALA A 153 11.69 9.20 12.62
C ALA A 153 12.05 7.72 12.84
N LEU A 154 12.85 7.12 11.94
CA LEU A 154 13.31 5.74 12.08
C LEU A 154 14.15 5.53 13.35
N LYS A 155 15.04 6.47 13.71
CA LYS A 155 15.79 6.43 14.96
C LYS A 155 14.86 6.43 16.17
N LYS A 156 13.85 7.32 16.22
CA LYS A 156 12.85 7.34 17.30
C LYS A 156 12.04 6.04 17.37
N LEU A 157 11.67 5.46 16.22
CA LEU A 157 11.00 4.15 16.17
C LEU A 157 11.91 3.05 16.73
N ASN A 158 13.20 3.04 16.38
CA ASN A 158 14.17 2.08 16.91
C ASN A 158 14.43 2.26 18.42
N GLU A 159 14.39 3.49 18.94
CA GLU A 159 14.46 3.77 20.39
C GLU A 159 13.23 3.20 21.12
N ALA A 160 12.04 3.26 20.53
CA ALA A 160 10.83 2.65 21.05
C ALA A 160 10.83 1.11 20.96
N GLY A 161 11.72 0.54 20.15
CA GLY A 161 11.92 -0.92 19.98
C GLY A 161 11.48 -1.47 18.63
N TYR A 162 10.94 -0.67 17.73
CA TYR A 162 10.61 -1.09 16.37
C TYR A 162 11.85 -1.56 15.60
N GLY A 163 11.71 -2.63 14.80
CA GLY A 163 12.82 -3.22 14.06
C GLY A 163 13.85 -3.94 14.93
N LYS A 164 13.70 -3.94 16.27
CA LYS A 164 14.60 -4.57 17.25
C LYS A 164 13.89 -5.62 18.12
N LYS A 165 12.69 -5.32 18.59
CA LYS A 165 11.88 -6.27 19.40
C LYS A 165 11.01 -7.13 18.49
N PRO A 166 10.87 -8.44 18.75
CA PRO A 166 10.06 -9.34 17.93
C PRO A 166 8.59 -8.92 17.75
N SER A 167 8.01 -8.26 18.75
CA SER A 167 6.61 -7.79 18.74
C SER A 167 6.42 -6.46 18.00
N LEU A 168 7.47 -5.66 17.82
CA LEU A 168 7.40 -4.34 17.19
C LEU A 168 8.03 -4.38 15.80
N LYS A 169 7.26 -4.86 14.84
CA LYS A 169 7.72 -5.03 13.45
C LYS A 169 7.73 -3.70 12.70
N LEU A 170 8.83 -3.48 11.98
CA LEU A 170 9.04 -2.33 11.11
C LEU A 170 9.54 -2.84 9.76
N ASP A 171 8.72 -2.74 8.74
CA ASP A 171 9.11 -3.02 7.37
C ASP A 171 9.29 -1.70 6.61
N LEU A 172 10.22 -1.67 5.65
CA LEU A 172 10.43 -0.51 4.79
C LEU A 172 9.89 -0.77 3.40
N VAL A 173 9.45 0.30 2.73
CA VAL A 173 9.00 0.24 1.33
C VAL A 173 9.99 0.97 0.44
N PHE A 174 10.51 0.25 -0.55
CA PHE A 174 11.26 0.76 -1.68
C PHE A 174 10.33 1.01 -2.87
N ASN A 175 10.53 2.12 -3.55
CA ASN A 175 9.98 2.40 -4.88
C ASN A 175 11.09 2.96 -5.78
N PRO A 176 11.21 2.53 -7.05
CA PRO A 176 12.15 3.13 -7.99
C PRO A 176 11.91 4.63 -8.18
N GLU A 177 12.96 5.42 -8.41
CA GLU A 177 12.83 6.85 -8.71
C GLU A 177 12.18 7.12 -10.08
N GLY A 178 12.23 6.16 -11.00
CA GLY A 178 11.82 6.36 -12.40
C GLY A 178 11.04 5.21 -13.02
N ALA A 179 11.07 5.18 -14.34
CA ALA A 179 10.34 4.25 -15.21
C ALA A 179 11.09 2.91 -15.40
N PHE A 180 11.41 2.24 -14.28
CA PHE A 180 12.08 0.93 -14.30
C PHE A 180 11.54 0.02 -13.20
N LEU A 181 11.79 -1.29 -13.33
CA LEU A 181 11.41 -2.27 -12.33
C LEU A 181 12.39 -2.27 -11.15
N PRO A 182 11.91 -2.59 -9.95
CA PRO A 182 12.80 -2.83 -8.82
C PRO A 182 13.85 -3.91 -9.15
N PRO A 183 15.06 -3.79 -8.62
CA PRO A 183 16.00 -4.92 -8.61
C PRO A 183 15.44 -6.07 -7.75
N PRO A 184 16.05 -7.28 -7.80
CA PRO A 184 15.63 -8.41 -6.98
C PRO A 184 15.54 -8.03 -5.49
N GLN A 185 14.36 -8.27 -4.88
CA GLN A 185 14.05 -7.77 -3.53
C GLN A 185 15.06 -8.22 -2.49
N GLY A 186 15.51 -9.49 -2.53
CA GLY A 186 16.45 -10.02 -1.54
C GLY A 186 17.79 -9.28 -1.53
N SER A 187 18.41 -9.05 -2.71
CA SER A 187 19.67 -8.32 -2.82
C SER A 187 19.54 -6.85 -2.43
N LEU A 188 18.38 -6.25 -2.73
CA LEU A 188 18.07 -4.88 -2.34
C LEU A 188 17.91 -4.77 -0.82
N GLU A 189 17.22 -5.73 -0.19
CA GLU A 189 17.05 -5.79 1.27
C GLU A 189 18.38 -5.90 2.00
N GLU A 190 19.29 -6.77 1.54
CA GLU A 190 20.65 -6.87 2.08
C GLU A 190 21.38 -5.53 2.02
N THR A 191 21.27 -4.83 0.89
CA THR A 191 21.87 -3.49 0.71
C THR A 191 21.29 -2.47 1.67
N TYR A 192 19.97 -2.46 1.84
CA TYR A 192 19.28 -1.57 2.79
C TYR A 192 19.71 -1.85 4.23
N HIS A 193 19.76 -3.12 4.65
CA HIS A 193 20.23 -3.50 5.98
C HIS A 193 21.64 -3.00 6.23
N LYS A 194 22.55 -3.23 5.28
CA LYS A 194 23.94 -2.79 5.39
C LYS A 194 24.03 -1.27 5.49
N LYS A 195 23.47 -0.55 4.53
CA LYS A 195 23.58 0.92 4.44
C LYS A 195 22.94 1.62 5.64
N LEU A 196 21.70 1.26 6.01
CA LEU A 196 21.04 1.90 7.13
C LEU A 196 21.69 1.58 8.48
N LYS A 197 22.29 0.39 8.62
CA LYS A 197 23.04 0.04 9.82
C LYS A 197 24.38 0.78 9.91
N GLU A 198 25.16 0.80 8.82
CA GLU A 198 26.49 1.42 8.80
C GLU A 198 26.42 2.94 8.95
N ASP A 199 25.52 3.59 8.22
CA ASP A 199 25.45 5.06 8.13
C ASP A 199 24.64 5.69 9.28
N PHE A 200 23.62 4.99 9.81
CA PHE A 200 22.66 5.59 10.75
C PHE A 200 22.37 4.78 12.01
N ASP A 201 22.87 3.56 12.13
CA ASP A 201 22.57 2.57 13.19
C ASP A 201 21.06 2.23 13.27
N ILE A 202 20.40 2.18 12.11
CA ILE A 202 18.98 1.85 12.00
C ILE A 202 18.80 0.36 11.69
N GLY A 203 17.87 -0.28 12.44
CA GLY A 203 17.39 -1.63 12.18
C GLY A 203 15.93 -1.63 11.73
N PHE A 204 15.58 -2.56 10.83
CA PHE A 204 14.22 -2.84 10.37
C PHE A 204 14.07 -4.34 10.16
N ASN A 205 12.87 -4.85 9.82
CA ASN A 205 12.65 -6.28 9.67
C ASN A 205 12.77 -6.75 8.21
N ASN A 206 11.91 -6.24 7.32
CA ASN A 206 11.88 -6.65 5.92
C ASN A 206 11.81 -5.43 4.99
N LEU A 207 12.24 -5.61 3.74
CA LEU A 207 12.03 -4.64 2.68
C LEU A 207 10.90 -5.11 1.76
N ILE A 208 10.03 -4.21 1.41
CA ILE A 208 8.93 -4.40 0.46
C ILE A 208 9.29 -3.61 -0.80
N ALA A 209 9.64 -4.28 -1.88
CA ALA A 209 9.96 -3.63 -3.15
C ALA A 209 8.70 -3.53 -4.02
N ILE A 210 8.30 -2.31 -4.34
CA ILE A 210 7.08 -2.05 -5.13
C ILE A 210 7.44 -1.25 -6.39
N ALA A 211 7.12 -1.80 -7.56
CA ALA A 211 7.21 -1.07 -8.82
C ALA A 211 6.23 0.12 -8.83
N ASN A 212 6.64 1.22 -9.41
CA ASN A 212 5.73 2.35 -9.55
C ASN A 212 4.59 2.01 -10.50
N MET A 213 3.37 2.18 -10.02
CA MET A 213 2.19 1.96 -10.83
C MET A 213 1.98 3.16 -11.76
N PRO A 214 1.81 2.97 -13.09
CA PRO A 214 1.64 4.08 -14.05
C PRO A 214 0.25 4.71 -13.99
N ILE A 215 -0.15 5.17 -12.79
CA ILE A 215 -1.42 5.83 -12.45
C ILE A 215 -1.14 7.07 -11.58
N GLY A 216 -2.15 7.89 -11.35
CA GLY A 216 -2.03 9.10 -10.52
C GLY A 216 -0.91 10.03 -10.99
N ARG A 217 -0.22 10.69 -10.05
CA ARG A 217 0.87 11.63 -10.35
C ARG A 217 2.02 10.98 -11.13
N PHE A 218 2.33 9.71 -10.89
CA PHE A 218 3.39 9.04 -11.64
C PHE A 218 3.03 8.90 -13.13
N SER A 219 1.77 8.60 -13.45
CA SER A 219 1.30 8.62 -14.85
C SER A 219 1.44 10.01 -15.49
N GLN A 220 1.15 11.08 -14.75
CA GLN A 220 1.31 12.44 -15.22
C GLN A 220 2.79 12.77 -15.48
N HIS A 221 3.67 12.39 -14.54
CA HIS A 221 5.11 12.52 -14.68
C HIS A 221 5.63 11.81 -15.94
N LEU A 222 5.31 10.52 -16.11
CA LEU A 222 5.71 9.75 -17.29
C LEU A 222 5.24 10.39 -18.61
N ARG A 223 4.02 10.90 -18.64
CA ARG A 223 3.48 11.57 -19.85
C ARG A 223 4.20 12.89 -20.15
N SER A 224 4.52 13.67 -19.13
CA SER A 224 5.25 14.93 -19.32
C SER A 224 6.67 14.74 -19.85
N HIS A 225 7.28 13.56 -19.61
CA HIS A 225 8.61 13.19 -20.09
C HIS A 225 8.57 12.27 -21.33
N ASN A 226 7.38 11.97 -21.88
CA ASN A 226 7.17 11.04 -22.99
C ASN A 226 7.63 9.60 -22.72
N GLU A 227 7.65 9.16 -21.47
CA GLU A 227 8.12 7.83 -21.00
C GLU A 227 6.96 6.83 -20.78
N PHE A 228 5.70 7.29 -20.81
CA PHE A 228 4.55 6.46 -20.45
C PHE A 228 4.39 5.20 -21.30
N ASP A 229 4.53 5.32 -22.62
CA ASP A 229 4.34 4.19 -23.52
C ASP A 229 5.52 3.20 -23.46
N GLU A 230 6.73 3.70 -23.23
CA GLU A 230 7.94 2.88 -23.03
C GLU A 230 7.82 2.08 -21.72
N TYR A 231 7.46 2.74 -20.61
CA TYR A 231 7.27 2.06 -19.34
C TYR A 231 6.13 1.04 -19.39
N MET A 232 5.01 1.36 -20.03
CA MET A 232 3.92 0.40 -20.25
C MET A 232 4.35 -0.79 -21.12
N SER A 233 5.27 -0.60 -22.07
CA SER A 233 5.83 -1.68 -22.87
C SER A 233 6.74 -2.57 -22.03
N LEU A 234 7.61 -1.97 -21.22
CA LEU A 234 8.44 -2.69 -20.25
C LEU A 234 7.60 -3.61 -19.34
N LEU A 235 6.53 -3.07 -18.72
CA LEU A 235 5.64 -3.85 -17.86
C LEU A 235 4.96 -5.02 -18.56
N LYS A 236 4.59 -4.85 -19.84
CA LYS A 236 3.97 -5.91 -20.65
C LYS A 236 4.95 -6.97 -21.11
N GLU A 237 6.16 -6.57 -21.49
CA GLU A 237 7.22 -7.48 -21.98
C GLU A 237 7.77 -8.34 -20.84
N THR A 238 7.79 -7.80 -19.63
CA THR A 238 8.23 -8.49 -18.43
C THR A 238 7.10 -9.18 -17.65
N TYR A 239 5.91 -9.32 -18.27
CA TYR A 239 4.78 -10.02 -17.65
C TYR A 239 5.18 -11.45 -17.24
N ASN A 240 4.99 -11.77 -15.98
CA ASN A 240 5.32 -13.06 -15.38
C ASN A 240 4.02 -13.73 -14.87
N PRO A 241 3.54 -14.80 -15.50
CA PRO A 241 2.31 -15.48 -15.10
C PRO A 241 2.42 -16.14 -13.72
N ASP A 242 3.61 -16.50 -13.24
CA ASP A 242 3.81 -17.16 -11.94
C ASP A 242 3.43 -16.23 -10.77
N THR A 243 3.44 -14.92 -10.99
CA THR A 243 3.00 -13.94 -10.00
C THR A 243 1.49 -13.97 -9.72
N LEU A 244 0.67 -14.50 -10.65
CA LEU A 244 -0.79 -14.51 -10.54
C LEU A 244 -1.29 -15.22 -9.28
N ILE A 245 -0.57 -16.24 -8.83
CA ILE A 245 -0.96 -17.03 -7.64
C ILE A 245 -0.91 -16.17 -6.38
N GLY A 246 0.09 -15.30 -6.25
CA GLY A 246 0.35 -14.48 -5.06
C GLY A 246 -0.27 -13.07 -5.11
N LEU A 247 -1.06 -12.73 -6.14
CA LEU A 247 -1.64 -11.38 -6.24
C LEU A 247 -2.54 -11.07 -5.04
N MET A 248 -2.27 -9.95 -4.39
CA MET A 248 -2.98 -9.50 -3.18
C MET A 248 -4.50 -9.36 -3.39
N CYS A 249 -4.97 -8.93 -4.56
CA CYS A 249 -6.40 -8.79 -4.86
C CYS A 249 -7.20 -10.09 -4.74
N ARG A 250 -6.54 -11.24 -4.68
CA ARG A 250 -7.17 -12.55 -4.43
C ARG A 250 -7.45 -12.77 -2.93
N HIS A 251 -6.66 -12.16 -2.05
CA HIS A 251 -6.66 -12.37 -0.59
C HIS A 251 -7.06 -11.15 0.20
N GLN A 252 -7.23 -9.99 -0.44
CA GLN A 252 -7.57 -8.76 0.24
C GLN A 252 -8.79 -8.09 -0.37
N ILE A 253 -9.34 -7.17 0.40
CA ILE A 253 -10.24 -6.11 -0.06
C ILE A 253 -9.71 -4.77 0.40
N ASN A 254 -10.04 -3.70 -0.34
CA ASN A 254 -9.71 -2.33 0.05
C ASN A 254 -11.02 -1.55 0.26
N ILE A 255 -11.09 -0.81 1.35
CA ILE A 255 -12.23 0.04 1.69
C ILE A 255 -11.74 1.50 1.67
N ALA A 256 -12.36 2.32 0.84
CA ALA A 256 -12.06 3.74 0.76
C ALA A 256 -12.63 4.52 1.96
N TRP A 257 -12.16 5.76 2.12
CA TRP A 257 -12.63 6.69 3.17
C TRP A 257 -14.12 7.02 3.13
N ASP A 258 -14.74 6.90 1.96
CA ASP A 258 -16.18 7.11 1.77
C ASP A 258 -17.01 5.83 1.98
N GLY A 259 -16.35 4.70 2.23
CA GLY A 259 -16.97 3.39 2.41
C GLY A 259 -17.10 2.55 1.15
N THR A 260 -16.65 3.03 -0.01
CA THR A 260 -16.66 2.25 -1.25
C THR A 260 -15.64 1.10 -1.19
N VAL A 261 -16.01 -0.10 -1.67
CA VAL A 261 -15.16 -1.30 -1.65
C VAL A 261 -14.52 -1.58 -3.00
N TYR A 262 -13.26 -1.99 -2.96
CA TYR A 262 -12.41 -2.28 -4.11
C TYR A 262 -11.64 -3.59 -3.90
N ASP A 263 -11.19 -4.23 -4.98
CA ASP A 263 -10.34 -5.43 -4.88
C ASP A 263 -8.92 -5.12 -4.40
N CYS A 264 -8.43 -3.91 -4.65
CA CYS A 264 -7.10 -3.46 -4.23
C CYS A 264 -6.99 -1.93 -4.24
N ASP A 265 -5.92 -1.42 -3.66
CA ASP A 265 -5.60 0.00 -3.56
C ASP A 265 -5.41 0.68 -4.93
N PHE A 266 -4.89 -0.04 -5.93
CA PHE A 266 -4.76 0.48 -7.29
C PHE A 266 -6.11 0.60 -8.00
N ASN A 267 -7.03 -0.33 -7.77
CA ASN A 267 -8.41 -0.20 -8.24
C ASN A 267 -9.11 0.99 -7.60
N LEU A 268 -8.85 1.27 -6.32
CA LEU A 268 -9.33 2.49 -5.65
C LEU A 268 -8.78 3.73 -6.36
N ALA A 269 -7.47 3.81 -6.57
CA ALA A 269 -6.82 4.93 -7.24
C ALA A 269 -7.35 5.17 -8.67
N MET A 270 -7.79 4.12 -9.34
CA MET A 270 -8.38 4.15 -10.69
C MET A 270 -9.91 4.33 -10.69
N ASN A 271 -10.54 4.45 -9.50
CA ASN A 271 -11.99 4.49 -9.33
C ASN A 271 -12.70 3.31 -10.04
N LEU A 272 -12.20 2.10 -9.80
CA LEU A 272 -12.72 0.84 -10.31
C LEU A 272 -13.29 0.00 -9.17
N PRO A 273 -14.49 0.31 -8.65
CA PRO A 273 -15.08 -0.42 -7.53
C PRO A 273 -15.37 -1.88 -7.89
N MET A 274 -15.56 -2.71 -6.86
CA MET A 274 -15.95 -4.11 -7.04
C MET A 274 -17.21 -4.25 -7.90
N LYS A 275 -17.30 -5.33 -8.65
CA LYS A 275 -18.50 -5.66 -9.45
C LYS A 275 -19.50 -6.45 -8.61
N ILE A 276 -20.12 -5.78 -7.67
CA ILE A 276 -21.20 -6.27 -6.80
C ILE A 276 -22.40 -5.31 -6.89
N ALA A 277 -23.55 -5.71 -6.36
CA ALA A 277 -24.79 -4.93 -6.50
C ALA A 277 -24.70 -3.56 -5.81
N THR A 278 -24.18 -3.53 -4.57
CA THR A 278 -23.97 -2.30 -3.79
C THR A 278 -22.52 -2.24 -3.32
N THR A 279 -21.81 -1.19 -3.73
CA THR A 279 -20.35 -1.08 -3.52
C THR A 279 -19.96 -0.22 -2.32
N ASN A 280 -20.91 0.31 -1.55
CA ASN A 280 -20.60 1.16 -0.40
C ASN A 280 -21.13 0.55 0.88
N ILE A 281 -20.23 0.34 1.86
CA ILE A 281 -20.57 -0.26 3.18
C ILE A 281 -21.46 0.62 4.04
N ASN A 282 -21.65 1.89 3.66
CA ASN A 282 -22.56 2.81 4.36
C ASN A 282 -24.01 2.67 3.89
N ASP A 283 -24.25 1.98 2.77
CA ASP A 283 -25.58 1.77 2.22
C ASP A 283 -26.30 0.63 2.94
N SER A 284 -27.60 0.79 3.18
CA SER A 284 -28.44 -0.20 3.87
C SER A 284 -28.54 -1.54 3.12
N ASP A 285 -28.37 -1.50 1.81
CA ASP A 285 -28.51 -2.65 0.91
C ASP A 285 -27.18 -3.39 0.67
N PHE A 286 -26.09 -2.94 1.32
CA PHE A 286 -24.80 -3.58 1.23
C PHE A 286 -24.82 -4.99 1.82
N LYS A 287 -24.30 -5.96 1.05
CA LYS A 287 -24.26 -7.38 1.46
C LYS A 287 -22.81 -7.88 1.47
N ILE A 288 -22.35 -8.30 2.63
CA ILE A 288 -20.99 -8.81 2.83
C ILE A 288 -20.75 -10.09 2.01
N GLU A 289 -21.76 -10.92 1.83
CA GLU A 289 -21.69 -12.17 1.10
C GLU A 289 -21.27 -11.98 -0.36
N GLU A 290 -21.71 -10.88 -0.99
CA GLU A 290 -21.36 -10.54 -2.38
C GLU A 290 -19.85 -10.29 -2.57
N ILE A 291 -19.15 -9.85 -1.50
CA ILE A 291 -17.69 -9.65 -1.55
C ILE A 291 -16.97 -11.00 -1.74
N LEU A 292 -17.46 -12.07 -1.12
CA LEU A 292 -16.83 -13.38 -1.18
C LEU A 292 -16.98 -14.03 -2.57
N GLU A 293 -18.04 -13.68 -3.29
CA GLU A 293 -18.36 -14.20 -4.63
C GLU A 293 -17.95 -13.24 -5.76
N ARG A 294 -17.23 -12.16 -5.45
CA ARG A 294 -16.86 -11.13 -6.41
C ARG A 294 -16.02 -11.64 -7.57
N ASN A 295 -16.10 -10.97 -8.69
CA ASN A 295 -15.14 -11.11 -9.79
C ASN A 295 -14.12 -9.98 -9.70
N ILE A 296 -12.83 -10.32 -9.57
CA ILE A 296 -11.76 -9.33 -9.43
C ILE A 296 -11.72 -8.41 -10.67
N VAL A 297 -11.79 -7.11 -10.44
CA VAL A 297 -11.73 -6.09 -11.49
C VAL A 297 -10.28 -5.91 -11.93
N ILE A 298 -10.00 -6.22 -13.19
CA ILE A 298 -8.67 -6.13 -13.79
C ILE A 298 -8.58 -4.98 -14.80
N GLY A 299 -7.39 -4.41 -14.92
CA GLY A 299 -7.10 -3.33 -15.84
C GLY A 299 -5.65 -3.36 -16.35
N LYS A 300 -5.27 -2.35 -17.14
CA LYS A 300 -3.89 -2.24 -17.65
C LYS A 300 -2.85 -2.07 -16.54
N HIS A 301 -3.25 -1.49 -15.41
CA HIS A 301 -2.40 -1.31 -14.23
C HIS A 301 -1.96 -2.65 -13.62
N CYS A 302 -2.73 -3.73 -13.82
CA CYS A 302 -2.35 -5.05 -13.32
C CYS A 302 -1.02 -5.57 -13.87
N PHE A 303 -0.53 -5.04 -15.00
CA PHE A 303 0.82 -5.32 -15.48
C PHE A 303 1.90 -4.88 -14.47
N GLY A 304 1.67 -3.81 -13.71
CA GLY A 304 2.60 -3.38 -12.66
C GLY A 304 2.75 -4.39 -11.52
N CYS A 305 1.66 -5.11 -11.19
CA CYS A 305 1.71 -6.17 -10.17
C CYS A 305 2.36 -7.47 -10.68
N THR A 306 2.40 -7.69 -12.02
CA THR A 306 2.82 -8.95 -12.64
C THR A 306 4.12 -8.85 -13.42
N ALA A 307 4.78 -7.69 -13.46
CA ALA A 307 6.04 -7.50 -14.15
C ALA A 307 7.22 -8.05 -13.33
N GLY A 308 8.16 -8.74 -13.98
CA GLY A 308 9.37 -9.28 -13.34
C GLY A 308 9.07 -10.24 -12.20
N GLN A 309 9.60 -9.96 -11.01
CA GLN A 309 9.29 -10.74 -9.78
C GLN A 309 7.87 -10.53 -9.26
N GLY A 310 7.11 -9.64 -9.87
CA GLY A 310 5.85 -9.14 -9.36
C GLY A 310 6.05 -8.04 -8.33
N SER A 311 4.97 -7.30 -8.09
CA SER A 311 4.97 -6.15 -7.18
C SER A 311 3.58 -5.97 -6.58
N SER A 312 3.31 -6.70 -5.52
CA SER A 312 2.07 -6.49 -4.75
C SER A 312 2.30 -5.47 -3.62
N CYS A 313 1.23 -5.10 -2.91
CA CYS A 313 1.35 -4.28 -1.69
C CYS A 313 2.19 -4.95 -0.58
N GLY A 314 2.52 -6.23 -0.72
CA GLY A 314 3.39 -7.02 0.16
C GLY A 314 4.80 -7.22 -0.39
N GLY A 315 5.15 -6.67 -1.56
CA GLY A 315 6.45 -6.81 -2.21
C GLY A 315 6.47 -7.84 -3.35
N ALA A 316 7.65 -8.39 -3.64
CA ALA A 316 7.86 -9.38 -4.68
C ALA A 316 7.02 -10.65 -4.44
N LEU A 317 6.54 -11.26 -5.53
CA LEU A 317 5.65 -12.43 -5.53
C LEU A 317 6.37 -13.71 -5.91
N THR A 318 7.53 -13.61 -6.55
CA THR A 318 8.38 -14.73 -6.95
C THR A 318 9.83 -14.47 -6.57
N GLU A 319 10.61 -15.52 -6.42
CA GLU A 319 12.02 -15.38 -6.00
C GLU A 319 12.95 -14.95 -7.13
N SER A 320 12.57 -15.06 -8.38
CA SER A 320 13.36 -14.58 -9.55
C SER A 320 12.66 -14.86 -10.85
#